data_67164a283a152c400c40514cd1370991
#
_entry.id   67164a283a152c400c40514cd1370991
#
_cell.length_a   1.000
_cell.length_b   1.000
_cell.length_c   1.000
_cell.angle_alpha   90.00
_cell.angle_beta   90.00
_cell.angle_gamma   90.00
#
_symmetry.space_group_name_H-M   'P 1'
#
loop_
_entity.id
_entity.type
_entity.pdbx_description
1 polymer ?
#
loop_
_entity_poly.entity_id
_entity_poly.type
_entity_poly.pdbx_seq_one_letter_code
_entity_poly.pdbx_strand_id
1 'polypeptide(L)'
;MIGNDLVDLKLAAKQSNWQRKGFLDKLFTSTEQECILNSDNPVETVWLLWSMKESAYKVYLQMHNERFFAPKKLACHLILKNKGTVLINNALFFTESEIGEGFIYTVAFTKNHENNFLSNCFEFECSDFKNQQSQTYQKVLAAFANKLKLPVAQLKIKKNGQGIPQLFWGDMLLENSFSLTHHGNFGAFCIEV
;
A
#
# COMPACT_ATOMS: atom_id res chain seq x y z
N MET A 1 -13.39 0.69 -1.50
CA MET A 1 -12.19 -0.18 -1.74
C MET A 1 -10.95 0.50 -1.19
N ILE A 2 -10.01 -0.29 -0.69
CA ILE A 2 -8.83 0.21 0.02
C ILE A 2 -7.56 -0.50 -0.47
N GLY A 3 -6.44 0.24 -0.51
CA GLY A 3 -5.12 -0.28 -0.87
C GLY A 3 -4.05 0.23 0.08
N ASN A 4 -2.98 -0.49 0.25
CA ASN A 4 -1.87 -0.03 1.07
C ASN A 4 -0.52 -0.38 0.47
N ASP A 5 0.47 0.39 0.84
CA ASP A 5 1.86 0.11 0.53
C ASP A 5 2.78 0.47 1.68
N LEU A 6 3.95 -0.17 1.72
CA LEU A 6 4.93 -0.02 2.77
C LEU A 6 6.33 0.01 2.18
N VAL A 7 7.14 0.96 2.62
CA VAL A 7 8.56 1.07 2.25
C VAL A 7 9.42 1.02 3.51
N ASP A 8 10.26 0.00 3.65
CA ASP A 8 11.39 -0.02 4.59
C ASP A 8 12.51 0.85 4.00
N LEU A 9 12.79 1.99 4.62
CA LEU A 9 13.76 2.99 4.11
C LEU A 9 15.19 2.45 4.11
N LYS A 10 15.55 1.61 5.08
CA LYS A 10 16.89 0.99 5.16
C LYS A 10 17.10 -0.01 4.02
N LEU A 11 16.08 -0.80 3.70
CA LEU A 11 16.14 -1.75 2.59
C LEU A 11 16.07 -1.03 1.25
N ALA A 12 15.18 -0.05 1.09
CA ALA A 12 15.05 0.75 -0.11
C ALA A 12 16.36 1.44 -0.50
N ALA A 13 17.09 1.98 0.47
CA ALA A 13 18.40 2.60 0.26
C ALA A 13 19.45 1.60 -0.28
N LYS A 14 19.32 0.30 0.06
CA LYS A 14 20.21 -0.75 -0.45
C LYS A 14 19.80 -1.27 -1.83
N GLN A 15 18.49 -1.34 -2.10
CA GLN A 15 17.95 -1.93 -3.32
C GLN A 15 17.88 -0.95 -4.48
N SER A 16 17.74 0.35 -4.21
CA SER A 16 17.45 1.34 -5.23
C SER A 16 18.20 2.65 -5.00
N ASN A 17 19.09 2.98 -5.93
CA ASN A 17 19.68 4.31 -5.99
C ASN A 17 18.74 5.25 -6.76
N TRP A 18 17.93 6.02 -6.06
CA TRP A 18 17.00 6.96 -6.67
C TRP A 18 17.68 8.15 -7.36
N GLN A 19 18.95 8.46 -7.01
CA GLN A 19 19.75 9.51 -7.63
C GLN A 19 20.42 9.06 -8.95
N ARG A 20 20.33 7.78 -9.29
CA ARG A 20 20.86 7.32 -10.57
C ARG A 20 20.18 8.02 -11.74
N LYS A 21 20.94 8.33 -12.78
CA LYS A 21 20.44 8.97 -14.01
C LYS A 21 19.19 8.24 -14.55
N GLY A 22 18.13 8.99 -14.78
CA GLY A 22 16.87 8.50 -15.37
C GLY A 22 15.93 7.78 -14.39
N PHE A 23 16.27 7.64 -13.10
CA PHE A 23 15.37 7.04 -12.13
C PHE A 23 14.10 7.87 -11.94
N LEU A 24 14.26 9.16 -11.64
CA LEU A 24 13.14 10.07 -11.46
C LEU A 24 12.33 10.21 -12.75
N ASP A 25 12.99 10.34 -13.89
CA ASP A 25 12.32 10.47 -15.20
C ASP A 25 11.46 9.25 -15.55
N LYS A 26 11.83 8.07 -15.09
CA LYS A 26 11.09 6.84 -15.34
C LYS A 26 9.83 6.74 -14.49
N LEU A 27 9.86 7.20 -13.24
CA LEU A 27 8.85 6.91 -12.22
C LEU A 27 7.96 8.10 -11.87
N PHE A 28 8.45 9.32 -12.03
CA PHE A 28 7.80 10.53 -11.53
C PHE A 28 7.52 11.53 -12.65
N THR A 29 6.40 12.24 -12.52
CA THR A 29 6.07 13.40 -13.38
C THR A 29 7.02 14.55 -13.09
N SER A 30 7.07 15.57 -13.96
CA SER A 30 7.89 16.76 -13.74
C SER A 30 7.57 17.46 -12.41
N THR A 31 6.29 17.63 -12.11
CA THR A 31 5.84 18.25 -10.85
C THR A 31 6.26 17.45 -9.62
N GLU A 32 6.19 16.11 -9.69
CA GLU A 32 6.67 15.24 -8.61
C GLU A 32 8.19 15.32 -8.44
N GLN A 33 8.94 15.41 -9.56
CA GLN A 33 10.40 15.59 -9.51
C GLN A 33 10.77 16.93 -8.88
N GLU A 34 10.08 18.01 -9.22
CA GLU A 34 10.24 19.32 -8.58
C GLU A 34 9.95 19.24 -7.07
N CYS A 35 8.88 18.55 -6.67
CA CYS A 35 8.54 18.34 -5.28
C CYS A 35 9.66 17.57 -4.53
N ILE A 36 10.22 16.52 -5.15
CA ILE A 36 11.33 15.74 -4.58
C ILE A 36 12.57 16.61 -4.41
N LEU A 37 12.98 17.30 -5.48
CA LEU A 37 14.25 18.05 -5.51
C LEU A 37 14.24 19.30 -4.62
N ASN A 38 13.06 19.89 -4.38
CA ASN A 38 12.89 21.06 -3.50
C ASN A 38 12.51 20.68 -2.05
N SER A 39 12.41 19.39 -1.74
CA SER A 39 12.07 18.92 -0.39
C SER A 39 13.26 19.06 0.56
N ASP A 40 13.00 19.37 1.85
CA ASP A 40 14.00 19.31 2.91
C ASP A 40 14.54 17.88 3.14
N ASN A 41 13.75 16.84 2.78
CA ASN A 41 14.16 15.45 2.82
C ASN A 41 13.78 14.72 1.51
N PRO A 42 14.59 14.84 0.45
CA PRO A 42 14.31 14.24 -0.85
C PRO A 42 14.16 12.71 -0.80
N VAL A 43 14.92 12.04 0.06
CA VAL A 43 14.84 10.57 0.24
C VAL A 43 13.46 10.16 0.71
N GLU A 44 12.96 10.81 1.77
CA GLU A 44 11.61 10.55 2.31
C GLU A 44 10.54 10.85 1.25
N THR A 45 10.66 11.97 0.54
CA THR A 45 9.70 12.38 -0.47
C THR A 45 9.62 11.41 -1.65
N VAL A 46 10.75 10.89 -2.13
CA VAL A 46 10.77 9.86 -3.19
C VAL A 46 9.95 8.64 -2.76
N TRP A 47 10.22 8.13 -1.57
CA TRP A 47 9.57 6.89 -1.11
C TRP A 47 8.13 7.11 -0.66
N LEU A 48 7.80 8.31 -0.18
CA LEU A 48 6.41 8.70 0.10
C LEU A 48 5.57 8.72 -1.19
N LEU A 49 6.03 9.43 -2.21
CA LEU A 49 5.32 9.49 -3.49
C LEU A 49 5.23 8.10 -4.16
N TRP A 50 6.27 7.28 -4.05
CA TRP A 50 6.23 5.90 -4.53
C TRP A 50 5.19 5.08 -3.78
N SER A 51 5.17 5.12 -2.46
CA SER A 51 4.18 4.40 -1.65
C SER A 51 2.75 4.87 -1.92
N MET A 52 2.54 6.17 -2.17
CA MET A 52 1.24 6.70 -2.61
C MET A 52 0.80 6.09 -3.94
N LYS A 53 1.69 6.02 -4.94
CA LYS A 53 1.40 5.40 -6.24
C LYS A 53 1.00 3.94 -6.10
N GLU A 54 1.81 3.15 -5.38
CA GLU A 54 1.59 1.71 -5.21
C GLU A 54 0.30 1.42 -4.42
N SER A 55 0.00 2.19 -3.37
CA SER A 55 -1.24 2.03 -2.62
C SER A 55 -2.48 2.36 -3.46
N ALA A 56 -2.46 3.47 -4.19
CA ALA A 56 -3.55 3.86 -5.09
C ALA A 56 -3.72 2.88 -6.26
N TYR A 57 -2.61 2.37 -6.81
CA TYR A 57 -2.65 1.35 -7.85
C TYR A 57 -3.34 0.07 -7.39
N LYS A 58 -3.13 -0.36 -6.14
CA LYS A 58 -3.84 -1.52 -5.57
C LYS A 58 -5.35 -1.31 -5.48
N VAL A 59 -5.81 -0.08 -5.15
CA VAL A 59 -7.25 0.26 -5.21
C VAL A 59 -7.76 0.22 -6.64
N TYR A 60 -7.04 0.87 -7.56
CA TYR A 60 -7.39 0.88 -8.99
C TYR A 60 -7.51 -0.54 -9.55
N LEU A 61 -6.56 -1.42 -9.22
CA LEU A 61 -6.57 -2.82 -9.64
C LEU A 61 -7.77 -3.59 -9.09
N GLN A 62 -8.17 -3.36 -7.84
CA GLN A 62 -9.39 -3.95 -7.26
C GLN A 62 -10.66 -3.50 -7.98
N MET A 63 -10.71 -2.24 -8.46
CA MET A 63 -11.87 -1.69 -9.15
C MET A 63 -11.99 -2.14 -10.60
N HIS A 64 -10.87 -2.23 -11.31
CA HIS A 64 -10.85 -2.43 -12.77
C HIS A 64 -10.37 -3.79 -13.20
N ASN A 65 -9.74 -4.56 -12.30
CA ASN A 65 -9.18 -5.89 -12.60
C ASN A 65 -8.21 -5.91 -13.79
N GLU A 66 -7.57 -4.77 -14.08
CA GLU A 66 -6.66 -4.58 -15.21
C GLU A 66 -5.28 -4.12 -14.72
N ARG A 67 -4.24 -4.86 -15.09
CA ARG A 67 -2.86 -4.52 -14.77
C ARG A 67 -2.21 -3.69 -15.85
N PHE A 68 -1.50 -2.65 -15.43
CA PHE A 68 -0.60 -1.89 -16.28
C PHE A 68 0.64 -1.46 -15.49
N PHE A 69 1.74 -1.18 -16.17
CA PHE A 69 2.93 -0.62 -15.55
C PHE A 69 3.25 0.73 -16.21
N ALA A 70 2.75 1.79 -15.64
CA ALA A 70 2.99 3.15 -16.11
C ALA A 70 3.01 4.14 -14.93
N PRO A 71 4.07 4.15 -14.09
CA PRO A 71 4.12 4.95 -12.85
C PRO A 71 3.82 6.44 -13.05
N LYS A 72 4.18 7.00 -14.20
CA LYS A 72 3.90 8.41 -14.54
C LYS A 72 2.42 8.72 -14.82
N LYS A 73 1.61 7.69 -15.09
CA LYS A 73 0.14 7.83 -15.18
C LYS A 73 -0.54 7.88 -13.82
N LEU A 74 0.21 7.60 -12.74
CA LEU A 74 -0.23 7.72 -11.37
C LEU A 74 0.31 9.05 -10.83
N ALA A 75 -0.43 10.14 -11.06
CA ALA A 75 0.03 11.48 -10.69
C ALA A 75 -0.31 11.79 -9.23
N CYS A 76 0.71 11.94 -8.40
CA CYS A 76 0.59 12.28 -6.99
C CYS A 76 0.52 13.80 -6.79
N HIS A 77 -0.29 14.21 -5.82
CA HIS A 77 -0.32 15.56 -5.29
C HIS A 77 -0.35 15.53 -3.77
N LEU A 78 0.66 16.09 -3.13
CA LEU A 78 0.72 16.24 -1.68
C LEU A 78 -0.12 17.44 -1.25
N ILE A 79 -1.05 17.23 -0.33
CA ILE A 79 -1.90 18.27 0.29
C ILE A 79 -1.28 18.71 1.62
N LEU A 80 -0.83 17.74 2.39
CA LEU A 80 -0.11 17.89 3.66
C LEU A 80 1.11 16.96 3.66
N LYS A 81 1.96 17.05 4.67
CA LYS A 81 3.14 16.18 4.81
C LYS A 81 2.81 14.69 4.69
N ASN A 82 1.64 14.28 5.18
CA ASN A 82 1.22 12.88 5.25
C ASN A 82 -0.13 12.60 4.59
N LYS A 83 -0.69 13.56 3.86
CA LYS A 83 -1.94 13.38 3.12
C LYS A 83 -1.80 13.90 1.69
N GLY A 84 -2.41 13.19 0.77
CA GLY A 84 -2.38 13.59 -0.63
C GLY A 84 -3.41 12.87 -1.46
N THR A 85 -3.27 13.02 -2.76
CA THR A 85 -4.11 12.34 -3.76
C THR A 85 -3.26 11.73 -4.84
N VAL A 86 -3.80 10.71 -5.50
CA VAL A 86 -3.24 10.10 -6.71
C VAL A 86 -4.32 10.04 -7.78
N LEU A 87 -4.04 10.63 -8.92
CA LEU A 87 -4.91 10.57 -10.10
C LEU A 87 -4.44 9.44 -11.03
N ILE A 88 -5.34 8.51 -11.36
CA ILE A 88 -5.10 7.41 -12.30
C ILE A 88 -6.24 7.37 -13.31
N ASN A 89 -5.97 7.66 -14.59
CA ASN A 89 -6.98 7.59 -15.66
C ASN A 89 -8.33 8.26 -15.29
N ASN A 90 -8.33 9.48 -14.77
CA ASN A 90 -9.50 10.22 -14.27
C ASN A 90 -10.14 9.72 -12.97
N ALA A 91 -9.64 8.65 -12.36
CA ALA A 91 -10.05 8.23 -11.03
C ALA A 91 -9.13 8.87 -9.97
N LEU A 92 -9.73 9.55 -8.99
CA LEU A 92 -9.02 10.20 -7.90
C LEU A 92 -9.07 9.34 -6.65
N PHE A 93 -7.88 9.07 -6.09
CA PHE A 93 -7.70 8.33 -4.83
C PHE A 93 -7.11 9.27 -3.79
N PHE A 94 -7.59 9.17 -2.56
CA PHE A 94 -7.04 9.88 -1.41
C PHE A 94 -6.01 8.98 -0.72
N THR A 95 -4.98 9.59 -0.15
CA THR A 95 -3.92 8.85 0.55
C THR A 95 -3.65 9.47 1.91
N GLU A 96 -3.47 8.60 2.90
CA GLU A 96 -2.94 8.95 4.22
C GLU A 96 -1.71 8.11 4.50
N SER A 97 -0.64 8.76 4.96
CA SER A 97 0.65 8.11 5.18
C SER A 97 1.09 8.26 6.63
N GLU A 98 1.68 7.22 7.16
CA GLU A 98 2.45 7.23 8.40
C GLU A 98 3.93 7.20 8.05
N ILE A 99 4.68 8.20 8.51
CA ILE A 99 6.13 8.29 8.35
C ILE A 99 6.72 7.96 9.71
N GLY A 100 7.14 6.71 9.87
CA GLY A 100 7.69 6.19 11.10
C GLY A 100 9.22 6.15 11.11
N GLU A 101 9.79 5.66 12.20
CA GLU A 101 11.23 5.45 12.30
C GLU A 101 11.68 4.31 11.38
N GLY A 102 12.19 4.67 10.20
CA GLY A 102 12.72 3.72 9.22
C GLY A 102 11.70 3.15 8.24
N PHE A 103 10.44 3.59 8.23
CA PHE A 103 9.44 3.15 7.27
C PHE A 103 8.50 4.28 6.83
N ILE A 104 7.88 4.08 5.67
CA ILE A 104 6.73 4.85 5.20
C ILE A 104 5.62 3.84 4.91
N TYR A 105 4.46 4.04 5.52
CA TYR A 105 3.26 3.26 5.28
C TYR A 105 2.16 4.16 4.75
N THR A 106 1.57 3.80 3.61
CA THR A 106 0.50 4.58 2.97
C THR A 106 -0.74 3.72 2.77
N VAL A 107 -1.88 4.29 3.10
CA VAL A 107 -3.22 3.76 2.77
C VAL A 107 -3.86 4.66 1.72
N ALA A 108 -4.41 4.05 0.67
CA ALA A 108 -5.18 4.73 -0.35
C ALA A 108 -6.63 4.26 -0.36
N PHE A 109 -7.56 5.18 -0.64
CA PHE A 109 -9.00 4.92 -0.63
C PHE A 109 -9.74 5.87 -1.58
N THR A 110 -10.98 5.53 -1.93
CA THR A 110 -11.90 6.44 -2.62
C THR A 110 -12.56 7.39 -1.61
N LYS A 111 -13.07 8.52 -2.06
CA LYS A 111 -13.66 9.56 -1.19
C LYS A 111 -14.73 9.04 -0.21
N ASN A 112 -15.46 8.00 -0.59
CA ASN A 112 -16.52 7.42 0.24
C ASN A 112 -15.99 6.61 1.44
N HIS A 113 -14.68 6.41 1.54
CA HIS A 113 -14.02 5.57 2.55
C HIS A 113 -13.11 6.36 3.50
N GLU A 114 -13.16 7.69 3.46
CA GLU A 114 -12.38 8.55 4.34
C GLU A 114 -12.67 8.22 5.81
N ASN A 115 -11.64 7.84 6.57
CA ASN A 115 -11.71 7.43 7.99
C ASN A 115 -12.47 6.13 8.31
N ASN A 116 -12.79 5.30 7.33
CA ASN A 116 -13.58 4.09 7.56
C ASN A 116 -12.77 2.81 7.29
N PHE A 117 -11.58 2.75 7.86
CA PHE A 117 -10.71 1.58 7.74
C PHE A 117 -9.95 1.29 9.05
N LEU A 118 -9.64 0.01 9.24
CA LEU A 118 -8.68 -0.45 10.23
C LEU A 118 -7.37 -0.74 9.53
N SER A 119 -6.26 -0.18 10.02
CA SER A 119 -4.92 -0.47 9.51
C SER A 119 -3.97 -0.83 10.64
N ASN A 120 -2.95 -1.61 10.31
CA ASN A 120 -1.88 -1.96 11.23
C ASN A 120 -0.57 -2.11 10.46
N CYS A 121 0.47 -1.43 10.94
CA CYS A 121 1.85 -1.61 10.53
C CYS A 121 2.60 -2.25 11.70
N PHE A 122 3.47 -3.23 11.43
CA PHE A 122 4.20 -3.98 12.45
C PHE A 122 5.56 -4.42 11.93
N GLU A 123 6.50 -4.60 12.85
CA GLU A 123 7.82 -5.16 12.56
C GLU A 123 7.78 -6.69 12.64
N PHE A 124 8.52 -7.36 11.74
CA PHE A 124 8.69 -8.80 11.78
C PHE A 124 9.79 -9.21 12.75
N GLU A 125 9.56 -10.31 13.43
CA GLU A 125 10.58 -10.96 14.27
C GLU A 125 11.56 -11.82 13.46
N CYS A 126 11.28 -12.07 12.17
CA CYS A 126 12.05 -12.92 11.27
C CYS A 126 12.28 -12.28 9.90
N SER A 127 13.37 -12.64 9.25
CA SER A 127 13.74 -12.13 7.90
C SER A 127 13.31 -13.04 6.75
N ASP A 128 12.77 -14.23 7.02
CA ASP A 128 12.35 -15.16 5.98
C ASP A 128 11.02 -14.77 5.34
N PHE A 129 11.03 -14.62 4.03
CA PHE A 129 9.89 -14.16 3.23
C PHE A 129 8.60 -14.97 3.44
N LYS A 130 8.70 -16.30 3.52
CA LYS A 130 7.52 -17.17 3.70
C LYS A 130 6.90 -16.96 5.08
N ASN A 131 7.74 -16.81 6.10
CA ASN A 131 7.30 -16.53 7.46
C ASN A 131 6.68 -15.13 7.56
N GLN A 132 7.26 -14.11 6.91
CA GLN A 132 6.69 -12.77 6.84
C GLN A 132 5.30 -12.75 6.19
N GLN A 133 5.14 -13.46 5.06
CA GLN A 133 3.85 -13.59 4.40
C GLN A 133 2.82 -14.30 5.30
N SER A 134 3.23 -15.40 5.96
CA SER A 134 2.39 -16.14 6.89
C SER A 134 1.94 -15.28 8.08
N GLN A 135 2.86 -14.54 8.71
CA GLN A 135 2.56 -13.65 9.82
C GLN A 135 1.59 -12.52 9.39
N THR A 136 1.80 -11.94 8.20
CA THR A 136 0.89 -10.92 7.67
C THR A 136 -0.51 -11.49 7.49
N TYR A 137 -0.64 -12.68 6.90
CA TYR A 137 -1.94 -13.34 6.72
C TYR A 137 -2.62 -13.65 8.05
N GLN A 138 -1.89 -14.16 9.04
CA GLN A 138 -2.43 -14.44 10.37
C GLN A 138 -2.99 -13.19 11.03
N LYS A 139 -2.27 -12.06 10.97
CA LYS A 139 -2.73 -10.78 11.54
C LYS A 139 -3.98 -10.26 10.83
N VAL A 140 -4.05 -10.33 9.50
CA VAL A 140 -5.23 -9.96 8.73
C VAL A 140 -6.43 -10.84 9.08
N LEU A 141 -6.24 -12.17 9.12
CA LEU A 141 -7.30 -13.12 9.47
C LEU A 141 -7.81 -12.91 10.89
N ALA A 142 -6.92 -12.64 11.86
CA ALA A 142 -7.32 -12.31 13.22
C ALA A 142 -8.13 -11.00 13.29
N ALA A 143 -7.75 -9.97 12.53
CA ALA A 143 -8.50 -8.72 12.44
C ALA A 143 -9.90 -8.94 11.85
N PHE A 144 -10.03 -9.74 10.78
CA PHE A 144 -11.33 -10.11 10.22
C PHE A 144 -12.17 -10.97 11.16
N ALA A 145 -11.58 -11.95 11.84
CA ALA A 145 -12.26 -12.77 12.83
C ALA A 145 -12.90 -11.91 13.93
N ASN A 146 -12.16 -10.94 14.45
CA ASN A 146 -12.66 -10.00 15.44
C ASN A 146 -13.77 -9.08 14.89
N LYS A 147 -13.60 -8.56 13.68
CA LYS A 147 -14.57 -7.66 13.04
C LYS A 147 -15.87 -8.38 12.71
N LEU A 148 -15.79 -9.55 12.08
CA LEU A 148 -16.94 -10.31 11.59
C LEU A 148 -17.57 -11.23 12.66
N LYS A 149 -16.91 -11.36 13.83
CA LYS A 149 -17.30 -12.31 14.89
C LYS A 149 -17.34 -13.76 14.40
N LEU A 150 -16.41 -14.12 13.52
CA LEU A 150 -16.26 -15.44 12.94
C LEU A 150 -15.02 -16.17 13.51
N PRO A 151 -15.05 -17.51 13.60
CA PRO A 151 -13.87 -18.27 14.00
C PRO A 151 -12.75 -18.12 12.97
N VAL A 152 -11.55 -17.72 13.43
CA VAL A 152 -10.39 -17.52 12.55
C VAL A 152 -10.02 -18.74 11.74
N ALA A 153 -10.23 -19.96 12.29
CA ALA A 153 -9.93 -21.23 11.62
C ALA A 153 -10.78 -21.47 10.36
N GLN A 154 -11.92 -20.79 10.21
CA GLN A 154 -12.79 -20.89 9.05
C GLN A 154 -12.51 -19.80 7.99
N LEU A 155 -11.69 -18.82 8.33
CA LEU A 155 -11.32 -17.75 7.40
C LEU A 155 -10.08 -18.14 6.59
N LYS A 156 -10.10 -17.81 5.30
CA LYS A 156 -8.99 -18.06 4.38
C LYS A 156 -8.78 -16.86 3.46
N ILE A 157 -7.52 -16.58 3.12
CA ILE A 157 -7.17 -15.62 2.08
C ILE A 157 -6.67 -16.40 0.86
N LYS A 158 -7.29 -16.17 -0.28
CA LYS A 158 -6.83 -16.66 -1.59
C LYS A 158 -6.60 -15.48 -2.51
N LYS A 159 -5.69 -15.61 -3.46
CA LYS A 159 -5.49 -14.59 -4.52
C LYS A 159 -6.29 -14.98 -5.76
N ASN A 160 -6.98 -14.02 -6.36
CA ASN A 160 -7.62 -14.23 -7.66
C ASN A 160 -6.58 -14.30 -8.81
N GLY A 161 -7.04 -14.48 -10.05
CA GLY A 161 -6.18 -14.56 -11.25
C GLY A 161 -5.31 -13.31 -11.49
N GLN A 162 -5.66 -12.16 -10.89
CA GLN A 162 -4.88 -10.91 -10.95
C GLN A 162 -3.97 -10.73 -9.72
N GLY A 163 -3.94 -11.71 -8.80
CA GLY A 163 -3.15 -11.63 -7.58
C GLY A 163 -3.74 -10.73 -6.49
N ILE A 164 -5.02 -10.33 -6.65
CA ILE A 164 -5.75 -9.53 -5.64
C ILE A 164 -6.18 -10.49 -4.52
N PRO A 165 -5.89 -10.17 -3.24
CA PRO A 165 -6.31 -11.00 -2.13
C PRO A 165 -7.83 -10.93 -1.94
N GLN A 166 -8.44 -12.07 -1.67
CA GLN A 166 -9.87 -12.25 -1.42
C GLN A 166 -10.05 -13.03 -0.13
N LEU A 167 -11.06 -12.63 0.68
CA LEU A 167 -11.39 -13.27 1.94
C LEU A 167 -12.49 -14.31 1.71
N PHE A 168 -12.33 -15.49 2.31
CA PHE A 168 -13.31 -16.57 2.27
C PHE A 168 -13.67 -17.02 3.69
N TRP A 169 -14.94 -17.37 3.89
CA TRP A 169 -15.41 -18.12 5.03
C TRP A 169 -15.84 -19.52 4.56
N GLY A 170 -15.04 -20.54 4.91
CA GLY A 170 -15.13 -21.83 4.25
C GLY A 170 -14.84 -21.69 2.75
N ASP A 171 -15.83 -21.94 1.91
CA ASP A 171 -15.76 -21.77 0.46
C ASP A 171 -16.55 -20.55 -0.06
N MET A 172 -17.21 -19.82 0.84
CA MET A 172 -17.97 -18.62 0.51
C MET A 172 -17.02 -17.40 0.42
N LEU A 173 -17.02 -16.71 -0.72
CA LEU A 173 -16.33 -15.43 -0.89
C LEU A 173 -17.04 -14.35 -0.08
N LEU A 174 -16.28 -13.60 0.72
CA LEU A 174 -16.77 -12.44 1.45
C LEU A 174 -16.37 -11.15 0.70
N GLU A 175 -17.35 -10.27 0.51
CA GLU A 175 -17.15 -8.99 -0.20
C GLU A 175 -16.53 -7.93 0.73
N ASN A 176 -15.33 -8.20 1.21
CA ASN A 176 -14.58 -7.27 2.03
C ASN A 176 -13.36 -6.74 1.25
N SER A 177 -13.26 -5.42 1.13
CA SER A 177 -12.07 -4.79 0.57
C SER A 177 -10.97 -4.72 1.62
N PHE A 178 -9.79 -5.21 1.26
CA PHE A 178 -8.61 -5.13 2.08
C PHE A 178 -7.35 -5.18 1.22
N SER A 179 -6.24 -4.77 1.80
CA SER A 179 -4.93 -4.83 1.19
C SER A 179 -3.89 -5.21 2.22
N LEU A 180 -2.84 -5.86 1.77
CA LEU A 180 -1.71 -6.26 2.59
C LEU A 180 -0.40 -6.04 1.84
N THR A 181 0.65 -5.74 2.58
CA THR A 181 1.98 -5.49 2.03
C THR A 181 3.05 -5.88 3.03
N HIS A 182 4.25 -6.14 2.55
CA HIS A 182 5.45 -6.27 3.38
C HIS A 182 6.66 -5.80 2.58
N HIS A 183 7.60 -5.16 3.26
CA HIS A 183 8.88 -4.75 2.71
C HIS A 183 9.94 -4.71 3.81
N GLY A 184 11.06 -5.37 3.58
CA GLY A 184 12.13 -5.45 4.57
C GLY A 184 11.69 -6.08 5.88
N ASN A 185 11.84 -5.35 6.96
CA ASN A 185 11.50 -5.80 8.31
C ASN A 185 10.04 -5.51 8.70
N PHE A 186 9.25 -4.92 7.81
CA PHE A 186 7.91 -4.46 8.15
C PHE A 186 6.83 -5.15 7.33
N GLY A 187 5.70 -5.41 7.97
CA GLY A 187 4.46 -5.84 7.36
C GLY A 187 3.33 -4.89 7.69
N ALA A 188 2.35 -4.78 6.81
CA ALA A 188 1.18 -3.96 7.06
C ALA A 188 -0.06 -4.48 6.35
N PHE A 189 -1.22 -4.12 6.87
CA PHE A 189 -2.49 -4.36 6.22
C PHE A 189 -3.47 -3.22 6.50
N CYS A 190 -4.46 -3.09 5.64
CA CYS A 190 -5.66 -2.29 5.88
C CYS A 190 -6.90 -3.08 5.47
N ILE A 191 -7.98 -2.89 6.21
CA ILE A 191 -9.30 -3.47 5.93
C ILE A 191 -10.37 -2.39 6.00
N GLU A 192 -11.29 -2.39 5.06
CA GLU A 192 -12.45 -1.50 5.05
C GLU A 192 -13.41 -1.90 6.18
N VAL A 193 -13.89 -0.90 6.97
CA VAL A 193 -14.72 -1.13 8.17
C VAL A 193 -16.18 -0.88 7.89
#